data_fc95e7b2a9280df38eae092d93ffe316
#
_entry.id   fc95e7b2a9280df38eae092d93ffe316
#
_cell.length_a   1.000
_cell.length_b   1.000
_cell.length_c   1.000
_cell.angle_alpha   90.00
_cell.angle_beta   90.00
_cell.angle_gamma   90.00
#
_symmetry.space_group_name_H-M   'P 1'
#
loop_
_entity.id
_entity.type
_entity.pdbx_description
1 polymer ?
#
loop_
_entity_poly.entity_id
_entity_poly.type
_entity_poly.pdbx_seq_one_letter_code
_entity_poly.pdbx_strand_id
1 'polypeptide(L)'
;MIKLIAKILKKLLPNSLYLKLKRIYETIKETIKYGNYDLSKDLNYNESVFKLLKFDIEKIKSQLNSLDFQYHTQGLSWHYHLFVGLKDYFGNKKINILEIGTYNGNFSSFISKLYDESYITTIDLDESDNQFINTYGREEKEKLDEFLKLRNKNLNRKNINFIKLNSLNIKKYFKEKKFDLIWVDGDHLNPQVTIDIINSLDLLNNDGIICTDDVIMDIKFKKSKYVSNEGYFTLKHLEDNGLIKNYYLIKRIRMRNANLKKYVSISTFKDNSKFITK
;
A
#
# COMPACT_ATOMS: atom_id res chain seq x y z
N MET A 1 -5.95 16.66 -30.71
CA MET A 1 -6.60 17.94 -30.36
C MET A 1 -6.46 18.29 -28.87
N ILE A 2 -6.98 17.53 -27.92
CA ILE A 2 -6.97 17.84 -26.47
C ILE A 2 -5.55 18.07 -25.90
N LYS A 3 -4.56 17.24 -26.26
CA LYS A 3 -3.17 17.40 -25.83
C LYS A 3 -2.53 18.71 -26.31
N LEU A 4 -2.90 19.17 -27.52
CA LEU A 4 -2.41 20.42 -28.08
C LEU A 4 -3.02 21.63 -27.35
N ILE A 5 -4.33 21.60 -27.09
CA ILE A 5 -5.04 22.63 -26.32
C ILE A 5 -4.46 22.73 -24.90
N ALA A 6 -4.22 21.61 -24.22
CA ALA A 6 -3.61 21.60 -22.90
C ALA A 6 -2.19 22.19 -22.90
N LYS A 7 -1.40 21.97 -23.96
CA LYS A 7 -0.06 22.56 -24.13
C LYS A 7 -0.11 24.08 -24.35
N ILE A 8 -1.10 24.56 -25.11
CA ILE A 8 -1.34 25.97 -25.34
C ILE A 8 -1.80 26.67 -24.05
N LEU A 9 -2.79 26.10 -23.36
CA LEU A 9 -3.31 26.62 -22.09
C LEU A 9 -2.23 26.70 -21.00
N LYS A 10 -1.33 25.71 -20.93
CA LYS A 10 -0.19 25.74 -20.00
C LYS A 10 0.79 26.91 -20.27
N LYS A 11 0.91 27.35 -21.53
CA LYS A 11 1.77 28.48 -21.87
C LYS A 11 1.11 29.86 -21.65
N LEU A 12 -0.22 29.91 -21.79
CA LEU A 12 -0.97 31.18 -21.76
C LEU A 12 -1.54 31.52 -20.37
N LEU A 13 -1.72 30.55 -19.49
CA LEU A 13 -2.36 30.76 -18.18
C LEU A 13 -1.33 30.77 -17.06
N PRO A 14 -1.56 31.55 -15.99
CA PRO A 14 -0.84 31.41 -14.74
C PRO A 14 -0.91 29.95 -14.26
N ASN A 15 0.19 29.43 -13.73
CA ASN A 15 0.31 28.00 -13.37
C ASN A 15 -0.80 27.54 -12.40
N SER A 16 -1.21 28.38 -11.45
CA SER A 16 -2.31 28.10 -10.51
C SER A 16 -3.66 27.93 -11.22
N LEU A 17 -3.96 28.79 -12.20
CA LEU A 17 -5.19 28.72 -12.98
C LEU A 17 -5.20 27.51 -13.92
N TYR A 18 -4.08 27.25 -14.60
CA TYR A 18 -3.92 26.05 -15.42
C TYR A 18 -4.15 24.76 -14.60
N LEU A 19 -3.59 24.67 -13.40
CA LEU A 19 -3.76 23.51 -12.52
C LEU A 19 -5.21 23.37 -12.05
N LYS A 20 -5.93 24.48 -11.77
CA LYS A 20 -7.36 24.43 -11.45
C LYS A 20 -8.20 23.88 -12.61
N LEU A 21 -8.02 24.40 -13.80
CA LEU A 21 -8.74 23.96 -15.01
C LEU A 21 -8.44 22.51 -15.35
N LYS A 22 -7.18 22.11 -15.25
CA LYS A 22 -6.79 20.69 -15.42
C LYS A 22 -7.50 19.80 -14.41
N ARG A 23 -7.60 20.20 -13.15
CA ARG A 23 -8.34 19.43 -12.11
C ARG A 23 -9.81 19.26 -12.46
N ILE A 24 -10.47 20.36 -12.86
CA ILE A 24 -11.89 20.32 -13.26
C ILE A 24 -12.08 19.36 -14.45
N TYR A 25 -11.25 19.47 -15.47
CA TYR A 25 -11.31 18.59 -16.63
C TYR A 25 -11.14 17.10 -16.26
N GLU A 26 -10.13 16.76 -15.46
CA GLU A 26 -9.93 15.38 -15.02
C GLU A 26 -11.10 14.88 -14.18
N THR A 27 -11.65 15.71 -13.30
CA THR A 27 -12.84 15.34 -12.50
C THR A 27 -14.04 15.07 -13.40
N ILE A 28 -14.33 15.93 -14.37
CA ILE A 28 -15.44 15.72 -15.32
C ILE A 28 -15.25 14.43 -16.11
N LYS A 29 -14.05 14.23 -16.65
CA LYS A 29 -13.70 13.02 -17.40
C LYS A 29 -13.91 11.75 -16.58
N GLU A 30 -13.50 11.77 -15.31
CA GLU A 30 -13.67 10.65 -14.41
C GLU A 30 -15.12 10.43 -14.02
N THR A 31 -15.87 11.50 -13.76
CA THR A 31 -17.31 11.42 -13.49
C THR A 31 -18.06 10.81 -14.68
N ILE A 32 -17.71 11.19 -15.91
CA ILE A 32 -18.29 10.59 -17.11
C ILE A 32 -17.95 9.09 -17.21
N LYS A 33 -16.72 8.71 -16.88
CA LYS A 33 -16.26 7.31 -17.01
C LYS A 33 -16.79 6.41 -15.88
N TYR A 34 -16.81 6.89 -14.65
CA TYR A 34 -17.03 6.07 -13.46
C TYR A 34 -18.28 6.44 -12.64
N GLY A 35 -19.00 7.49 -13.03
CA GLY A 35 -20.13 8.05 -12.27
C GLY A 35 -19.73 9.02 -11.16
N ASN A 36 -20.71 9.50 -10.42
CA ASN A 36 -20.49 10.40 -9.30
C ASN A 36 -19.85 9.67 -8.11
N TYR A 37 -18.93 10.35 -7.47
CA TYR A 37 -18.32 9.85 -6.24
C TYR A 37 -19.29 9.90 -5.05
N ASP A 38 -19.45 8.78 -4.38
CA ASP A 38 -20.23 8.65 -3.17
C ASP A 38 -19.33 8.27 -1.99
N LEU A 39 -19.06 9.27 -1.14
CA LEU A 39 -18.23 9.09 0.06
C LEU A 39 -18.85 8.08 1.04
N SER A 40 -20.17 8.19 1.27
CA SER A 40 -20.87 7.34 2.24
C SER A 40 -20.83 5.89 1.81
N LYS A 41 -21.00 5.63 0.51
CA LYS A 41 -20.88 4.27 -0.05
C LYS A 41 -19.52 3.66 0.21
N ASP A 42 -18.44 4.43 0.01
CA ASP A 42 -17.07 3.93 0.20
C ASP A 42 -16.73 3.73 1.68
N LEU A 43 -17.21 4.60 2.57
CA LEU A 43 -17.10 4.43 4.01
C LEU A 43 -17.82 3.17 4.47
N ASN A 44 -19.09 3.03 4.12
CA ASN A 44 -19.93 1.88 4.49
C ASN A 44 -19.33 0.57 3.96
N TYR A 45 -18.72 0.59 2.77
CA TYR A 45 -18.01 -0.58 2.24
C TYR A 45 -16.84 -0.99 3.15
N ASN A 46 -15.96 -0.06 3.50
CA ASN A 46 -14.82 -0.36 4.37
C ASN A 46 -15.27 -0.80 5.79
N GLU A 47 -16.29 -0.16 6.33
CA GLU A 47 -16.87 -0.56 7.63
C GLU A 47 -17.48 -1.97 7.57
N SER A 48 -18.12 -2.34 6.46
CA SER A 48 -18.63 -3.70 6.28
C SER A 48 -17.52 -4.75 6.23
N VAL A 49 -16.39 -4.44 5.60
CA VAL A 49 -15.21 -5.31 5.59
C VAL A 49 -14.62 -5.44 6.99
N PHE A 50 -14.50 -4.34 7.75
CA PHE A 50 -14.01 -4.40 9.13
C PHE A 50 -14.94 -5.20 10.04
N LYS A 51 -16.26 -5.06 9.87
CA LYS A 51 -17.24 -5.90 10.58
C LYS A 51 -17.09 -7.38 10.24
N LEU A 52 -16.87 -7.70 8.95
CA LEU A 52 -16.62 -9.07 8.50
C LEU A 52 -15.34 -9.65 9.14
N LEU A 53 -14.30 -8.83 9.27
CA LEU A 53 -13.03 -9.19 9.91
C LEU A 53 -13.10 -9.11 11.45
N LYS A 54 -14.25 -8.71 12.02
CA LYS A 54 -14.48 -8.51 13.45
C LYS A 54 -13.54 -7.47 14.08
N PHE A 55 -13.16 -6.45 13.32
CA PHE A 55 -12.36 -5.34 13.81
C PHE A 55 -13.27 -4.25 14.42
N ASP A 56 -12.91 -3.80 15.61
CA ASP A 56 -13.59 -2.67 16.28
C ASP A 56 -13.09 -1.34 15.74
N ILE A 57 -13.90 -0.70 14.89
CA ILE A 57 -13.51 0.53 14.19
C ILE A 57 -13.35 1.73 15.15
N GLU A 58 -14.11 1.80 16.23
CA GLU A 58 -14.00 2.91 17.19
C GLU A 58 -12.73 2.77 18.04
N LYS A 59 -12.38 1.56 18.43
CA LYS A 59 -11.11 1.25 19.07
C LYS A 59 -9.94 1.59 18.14
N ILE A 60 -10.02 1.21 16.87
CA ILE A 60 -8.99 1.51 15.87
C ILE A 60 -8.80 3.02 15.73
N LYS A 61 -9.88 3.80 15.59
CA LYS A 61 -9.81 5.27 15.51
C LYS A 61 -9.17 5.87 16.77
N SER A 62 -9.54 5.38 17.94
CA SER A 62 -8.96 5.83 19.22
C SER A 62 -7.45 5.55 19.28
N GLN A 63 -7.01 4.35 18.88
CA GLN A 63 -5.60 4.00 18.86
C GLN A 63 -4.79 4.83 17.86
N LEU A 64 -5.33 5.09 16.67
CA LEU A 64 -4.69 5.94 15.67
C LEU A 64 -4.50 7.38 16.19
N ASN A 65 -5.47 7.91 16.90
CA ASN A 65 -5.37 9.24 17.50
C ASN A 65 -4.31 9.33 18.61
N SER A 66 -4.02 8.23 19.30
CA SER A 66 -2.98 8.16 20.33
C SER A 66 -1.57 8.03 19.77
N LEU A 67 -1.44 7.60 18.52
CA LEU A 67 -0.16 7.52 17.83
C LEU A 67 0.18 8.89 17.25
N ASP A 68 1.28 9.48 17.68
CA ASP A 68 1.80 10.75 17.12
C ASP A 68 2.26 10.55 15.66
N PHE A 69 1.28 10.36 14.78
CA PHE A 69 1.49 10.08 13.36
C PHE A 69 0.62 10.98 12.47
N GLN A 70 1.28 11.89 11.73
CA GLN A 70 0.62 12.93 10.92
C GLN A 70 0.10 12.42 9.56
N TYR A 71 -0.50 11.24 9.48
CA TYR A 71 -1.04 10.75 8.21
C TYR A 71 -2.34 11.47 7.78
N HIS A 72 -3.01 12.14 8.71
CA HIS A 72 -4.28 12.85 8.48
C HIS A 72 -4.21 13.95 7.43
N THR A 73 -3.04 14.54 7.21
CA THR A 73 -2.84 15.61 6.22
C THR A 73 -2.91 15.12 4.77
N GLN A 74 -2.79 13.81 4.53
CA GLN A 74 -2.74 13.22 3.19
C GLN A 74 -4.06 12.55 2.75
N GLY A 75 -5.15 12.73 3.51
CA GLY A 75 -6.40 12.04 3.31
C GLY A 75 -6.46 10.69 4.03
N LEU A 76 -7.68 10.20 4.22
CA LEU A 76 -7.93 8.96 4.96
C LEU A 76 -7.39 7.74 4.20
N SER A 77 -6.20 7.30 4.53
CA SER A 77 -5.60 6.08 3.97
C SER A 77 -5.88 4.90 4.91
N TRP A 78 -6.76 3.99 4.48
CA TRP A 78 -7.31 2.94 5.33
C TRP A 78 -6.34 1.80 5.66
N HIS A 79 -5.18 1.74 5.01
CA HIS A 79 -4.16 0.76 5.42
C HIS A 79 -3.65 0.99 6.85
N TYR A 80 -3.61 2.23 7.33
CA TYR A 80 -3.28 2.52 8.74
C TYR A 80 -4.32 1.93 9.70
N HIS A 81 -5.62 2.10 9.38
CA HIS A 81 -6.70 1.49 10.15
C HIS A 81 -6.60 -0.04 10.13
N LEU A 82 -6.30 -0.61 8.96
CA LEU A 82 -6.11 -2.04 8.80
C LEU A 82 -5.03 -2.58 9.73
N PHE A 83 -3.85 -1.96 9.73
CA PHE A 83 -2.73 -2.46 10.56
C PHE A 83 -3.01 -2.35 12.06
N VAL A 84 -3.78 -1.35 12.50
CA VAL A 84 -4.26 -1.29 13.89
C VAL A 84 -5.23 -2.42 14.20
N GLY A 85 -6.18 -2.73 13.30
CA GLY A 85 -7.07 -3.88 13.46
C GLY A 85 -6.32 -5.21 13.48
N LEU A 86 -5.30 -5.36 12.63
CA LEU A 86 -4.44 -6.56 12.62
C LEU A 86 -3.62 -6.71 13.92
N LYS A 87 -3.25 -5.61 14.59
CA LYS A 87 -2.61 -5.70 15.90
C LYS A 87 -3.52 -6.41 16.91
N ASP A 88 -4.80 -6.11 16.90
CA ASP A 88 -5.77 -6.80 17.77
C ASP A 88 -5.90 -8.30 17.42
N TYR A 89 -5.83 -8.64 16.12
CA TYR A 89 -5.80 -10.04 15.67
C TYR A 89 -4.62 -10.82 16.24
N PHE A 90 -3.40 -10.24 16.17
CA PHE A 90 -2.20 -10.87 16.72
C PHE A 90 -2.12 -10.78 18.26
N GLY A 91 -2.88 -9.87 18.88
CA GLY A 91 -2.87 -9.65 20.33
C GLY A 91 -1.51 -9.17 20.83
N ASN A 92 -1.07 -9.74 21.96
CA ASN A 92 0.23 -9.43 22.57
C ASN A 92 1.39 -10.30 22.04
N LYS A 93 1.16 -11.07 20.99
CA LYS A 93 2.21 -11.89 20.38
C LYS A 93 3.28 -11.01 19.75
N LYS A 94 4.56 -11.28 20.04
CA LYS A 94 5.66 -10.73 19.25
C LYS A 94 5.69 -11.42 17.89
N ILE A 95 5.57 -10.64 16.83
CA ILE A 95 5.49 -11.14 15.48
C ILE A 95 6.67 -10.68 14.63
N ASN A 96 6.96 -11.43 13.57
CA ASN A 96 7.88 -11.03 12.53
C ASN A 96 7.10 -10.38 11.40
N ILE A 97 7.44 -9.14 11.08
CA ILE A 97 6.81 -8.36 10.02
C ILE A 97 7.82 -8.15 8.89
N LEU A 98 7.40 -8.37 7.64
CA LEU A 98 8.16 -8.02 6.44
C LEU A 98 7.45 -6.91 5.69
N GLU A 99 8.15 -5.86 5.34
CA GLU A 99 7.72 -4.82 4.41
C GLU A 99 8.58 -4.90 3.14
N ILE A 100 7.94 -5.03 1.99
CA ILE A 100 8.57 -4.97 0.67
C ILE A 100 8.25 -3.60 0.08
N GLY A 101 9.28 -2.74 -0.05
CA GLY A 101 9.13 -1.35 -0.46
C GLY A 101 9.14 -0.38 0.72
N THR A 102 10.34 -0.07 1.22
CA THR A 102 10.54 0.85 2.36
C THR A 102 10.20 2.30 2.01
N TYR A 103 10.47 2.70 0.76
CA TYR A 103 10.37 4.09 0.32
C TYR A 103 11.09 5.04 1.30
N ASN A 104 10.40 6.05 1.84
CA ASN A 104 10.97 7.00 2.82
C ASN A 104 10.86 6.54 4.28
N GLY A 105 10.45 5.31 4.53
CA GLY A 105 10.36 4.70 5.86
C GLY A 105 9.20 5.20 6.75
N ASN A 106 8.28 6.01 6.23
CA ASN A 106 7.15 6.51 7.02
C ASN A 106 6.27 5.37 7.53
N PHE A 107 5.96 4.40 6.67
CA PHE A 107 5.14 3.28 7.06
C PHE A 107 5.88 2.32 7.97
N SER A 108 7.16 2.02 7.69
CA SER A 108 8.03 1.27 8.62
C SER A 108 8.04 1.90 10.03
N SER A 109 8.17 3.24 10.10
CA SER A 109 8.12 3.96 11.38
C SER A 109 6.77 3.82 12.09
N PHE A 110 5.66 3.87 11.34
CA PHE A 110 4.33 3.67 11.89
C PHE A 110 4.15 2.26 12.46
N ILE A 111 4.43 1.21 11.69
CA ILE A 111 4.30 -0.17 12.17
C ILE A 111 5.26 -0.46 13.32
N SER A 112 6.43 0.15 13.35
CA SER A 112 7.38 0.04 14.46
C SER A 112 6.85 0.62 15.76
N LYS A 113 6.10 1.72 15.72
CA LYS A 113 5.42 2.29 16.90
C LYS A 113 4.22 1.44 17.31
N LEU A 114 3.47 0.96 16.32
CA LEU A 114 2.27 0.16 16.56
C LEU A 114 2.60 -1.22 17.13
N TYR A 115 3.67 -1.86 16.64
CA TYR A 115 4.14 -3.20 17.02
C TYR A 115 5.50 -3.10 17.71
N ASP A 116 5.58 -2.33 18.79
CA ASP A 116 6.83 -1.92 19.48
C ASP A 116 7.65 -3.09 20.04
N GLU A 117 7.00 -4.20 20.37
CA GLU A 117 7.63 -5.44 20.85
C GLU A 117 7.99 -6.43 19.73
N SER A 118 7.59 -6.15 18.49
CA SER A 118 7.75 -7.04 17.33
C SER A 118 8.98 -6.69 16.51
N TYR A 119 9.36 -7.57 15.58
CA TYR A 119 10.51 -7.41 14.70
C TYR A 119 10.05 -7.01 13.30
N ILE A 120 10.42 -5.82 12.86
CA ILE A 120 10.12 -5.30 11.52
C ILE A 120 11.37 -5.45 10.65
N THR A 121 11.24 -6.21 9.57
CA THR A 121 12.22 -6.22 8.49
C THR A 121 11.62 -5.46 7.33
N THR A 122 12.30 -4.44 6.83
CA THR A 122 11.88 -3.67 5.66
C THR A 122 12.97 -3.70 4.60
N ILE A 123 12.57 -3.90 3.33
CA ILE A 123 13.52 -4.01 2.22
C ILE A 123 13.21 -3.00 1.13
N ASP A 124 14.26 -2.48 0.51
CA ASP A 124 14.18 -1.64 -0.69
C ASP A 124 15.43 -1.87 -1.55
N LEU A 125 15.41 -1.38 -2.78
CA LEU A 125 16.56 -1.39 -3.67
C LEU A 125 17.73 -0.60 -3.07
N ASP A 126 18.95 -0.98 -3.42
CA ASP A 126 20.13 -0.18 -3.11
C ASP A 126 20.06 1.19 -3.78
N GLU A 127 20.62 2.22 -3.15
CA GLU A 127 20.63 3.58 -3.69
C GLU A 127 21.40 3.72 -5.01
N SER A 128 22.27 2.76 -5.33
CA SER A 128 22.98 2.69 -6.61
C SER A 128 22.16 2.04 -7.72
N ASP A 129 21.01 1.43 -7.41
CA ASP A 129 20.16 0.78 -8.40
C ASP A 129 19.49 1.83 -9.32
N ASN A 130 19.56 1.59 -10.62
CA ASN A 130 19.00 2.51 -11.61
C ASN A 130 17.49 2.70 -11.46
N GLN A 131 16.74 1.66 -11.05
CA GLN A 131 15.30 1.79 -10.80
C GLN A 131 15.05 2.69 -9.59
N PHE A 132 15.87 2.56 -8.53
CA PHE A 132 15.78 3.42 -7.36
C PHE A 132 16.05 4.87 -7.72
N ILE A 133 17.13 5.15 -8.46
CA ILE A 133 17.52 6.52 -8.86
C ILE A 133 16.45 7.16 -9.76
N ASN A 134 15.99 6.45 -10.80
CA ASN A 134 15.09 6.97 -11.82
C ASN A 134 13.61 7.05 -11.39
N THR A 135 13.34 6.83 -10.09
CA THR A 135 11.97 6.86 -9.56
C THR A 135 11.77 8.06 -8.65
N TYR A 136 10.64 8.74 -8.80
CA TYR A 136 10.21 9.89 -7.97
C TYR A 136 11.16 11.11 -7.97
N GLY A 137 11.95 11.30 -9.03
CA GLY A 137 12.84 12.48 -9.18
C GLY A 137 14.11 12.39 -8.36
N ARG A 138 14.51 11.18 -7.94
CA ARG A 138 15.76 10.94 -7.19
C ARG A 138 17.02 11.07 -8.04
N GLU A 139 16.90 11.29 -9.35
CA GLU A 139 18.01 11.66 -10.24
C GLU A 139 18.67 12.99 -9.84
N GLU A 140 17.91 13.88 -9.20
CA GLU A 140 18.40 15.14 -8.69
C GLU A 140 19.05 14.92 -7.31
N LYS A 141 20.35 15.24 -7.18
CA LYS A 141 21.13 14.97 -5.97
C LYS A 141 20.51 15.55 -4.71
N GLU A 142 20.03 16.79 -4.75
CA GLU A 142 19.39 17.43 -3.57
C GLU A 142 18.15 16.67 -3.12
N LYS A 143 17.31 16.24 -4.05
CA LYS A 143 16.10 15.43 -3.73
C LYS A 143 16.45 14.07 -3.19
N LEU A 144 17.51 13.45 -3.71
CA LEU A 144 18.00 12.18 -3.19
C LEU A 144 18.51 12.34 -1.77
N ASP A 145 19.33 13.36 -1.50
CA ASP A 145 19.90 13.60 -0.17
C ASP A 145 18.79 13.87 0.87
N GLU A 146 17.79 14.69 0.53
CA GLU A 146 16.63 14.93 1.39
C GLU A 146 15.82 13.66 1.65
N PHE A 147 15.60 12.86 0.61
CA PHE A 147 14.91 11.58 0.71
C PHE A 147 15.66 10.62 1.64
N LEU A 148 16.96 10.45 1.47
CA LEU A 148 17.80 9.56 2.28
C LEU A 148 17.85 10.02 3.74
N LYS A 149 17.98 11.32 3.98
CA LYS A 149 17.93 11.91 5.33
C LYS A 149 16.60 11.59 6.03
N LEU A 150 15.48 11.74 5.33
CA LEU A 150 14.16 11.42 5.86
C LEU A 150 14.01 9.93 6.14
N ARG A 151 14.41 9.05 5.20
CA ARG A 151 14.38 7.61 5.36
C ARG A 151 15.20 7.16 6.57
N ASN A 152 16.45 7.63 6.69
CA ASN A 152 17.31 7.28 7.81
C ASN A 152 16.70 7.72 9.16
N LYS A 153 16.10 8.91 9.22
CA LYS A 153 15.38 9.39 10.41
C LYS A 153 14.23 8.45 10.78
N ASN A 154 13.41 8.05 9.82
CA ASN A 154 12.24 7.21 10.05
C ASN A 154 12.59 5.77 10.45
N LEU A 155 13.70 5.26 9.92
CA LEU A 155 14.17 3.90 10.19
C LEU A 155 15.01 3.78 11.47
N ASN A 156 15.40 4.88 12.08
CA ASN A 156 16.20 4.88 13.31
C ASN A 156 15.37 4.46 14.53
N ARG A 157 15.00 3.19 14.60
CA ARG A 157 14.22 2.55 15.66
C ARG A 157 14.76 1.16 15.95
N LYS A 158 14.80 0.80 17.24
CA LYS A 158 15.44 -0.45 17.73
C LYS A 158 14.87 -1.74 17.17
N ASN A 159 13.60 -1.73 16.74
CA ASN A 159 12.89 -2.90 16.22
C ASN A 159 12.73 -2.91 14.70
N ILE A 160 13.40 -1.98 13.99
CA ILE A 160 13.45 -1.96 12.52
C ILE A 160 14.81 -2.49 12.04
N ASN A 161 14.78 -3.47 11.16
CA ASN A 161 15.92 -3.95 10.39
C ASN A 161 15.71 -3.60 8.91
N PHE A 162 16.42 -2.60 8.41
CA PHE A 162 16.39 -2.21 7.00
C PHE A 162 17.47 -2.98 6.21
N ILE A 163 17.07 -3.57 5.10
CA ILE A 163 17.97 -4.34 4.24
C ILE A 163 17.84 -3.83 2.80
N LYS A 164 18.96 -3.46 2.21
CA LYS A 164 19.07 -3.16 0.79
C LYS A 164 19.02 -4.47 0.01
N LEU A 165 17.87 -4.79 -0.53
CA LEU A 165 17.63 -6.07 -1.20
C LEU A 165 16.58 -5.90 -2.29
N ASN A 166 16.91 -6.33 -3.51
CA ASN A 166 15.91 -6.52 -4.56
C ASN A 166 14.98 -7.68 -4.17
N SER A 167 13.67 -7.43 -4.18
CA SER A 167 12.65 -8.40 -3.76
C SER A 167 12.62 -9.69 -4.59
N LEU A 168 13.20 -9.68 -5.80
CA LEU A 168 13.43 -10.92 -6.57
C LEU A 168 14.27 -11.96 -5.81
N ASN A 169 15.10 -11.51 -4.87
CA ASN A 169 16.02 -12.36 -4.12
C ASN A 169 15.51 -12.71 -2.71
N ILE A 170 14.30 -12.32 -2.30
CA ILE A 170 13.84 -12.47 -0.91
C ILE A 170 13.82 -13.93 -0.44
N LYS A 171 13.39 -14.89 -1.28
CA LYS A 171 13.41 -16.32 -0.94
C LYS A 171 14.83 -16.82 -0.68
N LYS A 172 15.78 -16.47 -1.56
CA LYS A 172 17.19 -16.86 -1.40
C LYS A 172 17.81 -16.23 -0.16
N TYR A 173 17.44 -14.99 0.15
CA TYR A 173 17.99 -14.25 1.29
C TYR A 173 17.45 -14.77 2.62
N PHE A 174 16.14 -14.90 2.75
CA PHE A 174 15.49 -15.29 4.01
C PHE A 174 15.46 -16.80 4.25
N LYS A 175 15.60 -17.63 3.20
CA LYS A 175 15.60 -19.09 3.26
C LYS A 175 14.38 -19.61 4.07
N GLU A 176 14.67 -20.18 5.25
CA GLU A 176 13.65 -20.79 6.15
C GLU A 176 12.96 -19.77 7.07
N LYS A 177 13.40 -18.50 7.06
CA LYS A 177 12.75 -17.47 7.89
C LYS A 177 11.34 -17.23 7.41
N LYS A 178 10.38 -17.27 8.35
CA LYS A 178 8.97 -16.99 8.10
C LYS A 178 8.52 -15.72 8.79
N PHE A 179 7.43 -15.15 8.26
CA PHE A 179 6.83 -13.92 8.76
C PHE A 179 5.36 -14.15 9.10
N ASP A 180 4.88 -13.44 10.10
CA ASP A 180 3.48 -13.48 10.53
C ASP A 180 2.63 -12.47 9.76
N LEU A 181 3.23 -11.35 9.35
CA LEU A 181 2.59 -10.28 8.60
C LEU A 181 3.54 -9.78 7.50
N ILE A 182 3.06 -9.74 6.26
CA ILE A 182 3.83 -9.24 5.12
C ILE A 182 3.07 -8.11 4.46
N TRP A 183 3.72 -6.97 4.26
CA TRP A 183 3.24 -5.83 3.51
C TRP A 183 3.96 -5.71 2.17
N VAL A 184 3.22 -5.85 1.06
CA VAL A 184 3.73 -5.76 -0.30
C VAL A 184 3.37 -4.39 -0.86
N ASP A 185 4.33 -3.48 -0.87
CA ASP A 185 4.20 -2.09 -1.35
C ASP A 185 5.43 -1.67 -2.18
N GLY A 186 5.98 -2.61 -2.95
CA GLY A 186 7.10 -2.38 -3.84
C GLY A 186 6.67 -1.83 -5.20
N ASP A 187 7.06 -2.51 -6.28
CA ASP A 187 6.59 -2.18 -7.64
C ASP A 187 5.19 -2.80 -7.86
N HIS A 188 4.29 -2.03 -8.46
CA HIS A 188 2.92 -2.47 -8.76
C HIS A 188 2.73 -2.88 -10.23
N LEU A 189 3.82 -3.17 -10.93
CA LEU A 189 3.83 -3.63 -12.32
C LEU A 189 4.33 -5.08 -12.41
N ASN A 190 3.85 -5.82 -13.40
CA ASN A 190 4.42 -7.12 -13.74
C ASN A 190 5.80 -6.99 -14.43
N PRO A 191 6.70 -7.95 -14.17
CA PRO A 191 6.49 -9.19 -13.40
C PRO A 191 6.65 -9.02 -11.87
N GLN A 192 7.12 -7.85 -11.40
CA GLN A 192 7.57 -7.65 -10.03
C GLN A 192 6.47 -7.89 -9.00
N VAL A 193 5.29 -7.25 -9.16
CA VAL A 193 4.19 -7.41 -8.19
C VAL A 193 3.73 -8.86 -8.06
N THR A 194 3.70 -9.62 -9.15
CA THR A 194 3.35 -11.04 -9.11
C THR A 194 4.38 -11.85 -8.35
N ILE A 195 5.67 -11.61 -8.62
CA ILE A 195 6.79 -12.29 -7.94
C ILE A 195 6.79 -11.95 -6.44
N ASP A 196 6.56 -10.69 -6.08
CA ASP A 196 6.50 -10.26 -4.69
C ASP A 196 5.37 -10.95 -3.92
N ILE A 197 4.18 -11.06 -4.51
CA ILE A 197 3.04 -11.77 -3.91
C ILE A 197 3.36 -13.27 -3.74
N ILE A 198 3.86 -13.94 -4.78
CA ILE A 198 4.16 -15.38 -4.74
C ILE A 198 5.28 -15.68 -3.74
N ASN A 199 6.37 -14.91 -3.78
CA ASN A 199 7.46 -15.08 -2.82
C ASN A 199 7.01 -14.81 -1.38
N SER A 200 6.08 -13.86 -1.19
CA SER A 200 5.50 -13.59 0.13
C SER A 200 4.72 -14.77 0.68
N LEU A 201 3.97 -15.52 -0.16
CA LEU A 201 3.29 -16.74 0.27
C LEU A 201 4.28 -17.80 0.77
N ASP A 202 5.40 -17.96 0.07
CA ASP A 202 6.44 -18.91 0.48
C ASP A 202 7.12 -18.52 1.82
N LEU A 203 7.14 -17.23 2.16
CA LEU A 203 7.71 -16.71 3.39
C LEU A 203 6.70 -16.55 4.52
N LEU A 204 5.41 -16.81 4.26
CA LEU A 204 4.35 -16.62 5.24
C LEU A 204 4.26 -17.79 6.21
N ASN A 205 3.99 -17.53 7.48
CA ASN A 205 3.54 -18.52 8.44
C ASN A 205 2.12 -19.00 8.09
N ASN A 206 1.75 -20.22 8.48
CA ASN A 206 0.43 -20.79 8.19
C ASN A 206 -0.73 -19.91 8.68
N ASP A 207 -0.60 -19.29 9.85
CA ASP A 207 -1.59 -18.35 10.41
C ASP A 207 -1.29 -16.89 10.04
N GLY A 208 -0.37 -16.66 9.10
CA GLY A 208 0.08 -15.32 8.72
C GLY A 208 -0.88 -14.61 7.76
N ILE A 209 -0.62 -13.33 7.57
CA ILE A 209 -1.41 -12.44 6.72
C ILE A 209 -0.49 -11.72 5.73
N ILE A 210 -0.87 -11.66 4.46
CA ILE A 210 -0.28 -10.79 3.45
C ILE A 210 -1.23 -9.64 3.17
N CYS A 211 -0.73 -8.42 3.18
CA CYS A 211 -1.43 -7.25 2.69
C CYS A 211 -0.71 -6.70 1.46
N THR A 212 -1.45 -6.44 0.38
CA THR A 212 -0.88 -5.90 -0.87
C THR A 212 -1.47 -4.53 -1.15
N ASP A 213 -0.60 -3.55 -1.39
CA ASP A 213 -0.99 -2.17 -1.67
C ASP A 213 -1.36 -1.94 -3.14
N ASP A 214 -2.02 -0.82 -3.38
CA ASP A 214 -2.36 -0.25 -4.69
C ASP A 214 -3.05 -1.23 -5.66
N VAL A 215 -3.84 -2.19 -5.13
CA VAL A 215 -4.61 -3.16 -5.92
C VAL A 215 -5.72 -2.45 -6.70
N ILE A 216 -5.77 -2.66 -8.01
CA ILE A 216 -6.80 -2.08 -8.90
C ILE A 216 -7.67 -3.21 -9.46
N MET A 217 -8.94 -3.24 -9.05
CA MET A 217 -9.89 -4.29 -9.45
C MET A 217 -10.58 -4.00 -10.80
N ASP A 218 -10.41 -2.80 -11.37
CA ASP A 218 -10.96 -2.47 -12.70
C ASP A 218 -10.21 -3.25 -13.78
N ILE A 219 -10.86 -4.26 -14.35
CA ILE A 219 -10.30 -5.10 -15.43
C ILE A 219 -10.01 -4.31 -16.72
N LYS A 220 -10.65 -3.16 -16.93
CA LYS A 220 -10.43 -2.26 -18.06
C LYS A 220 -9.37 -1.20 -17.78
N PHE A 221 -8.74 -1.24 -16.62
CA PHE A 221 -7.70 -0.29 -16.27
C PHE A 221 -6.49 -0.43 -17.19
N LYS A 222 -6.09 0.66 -17.80
CA LYS A 222 -4.84 0.72 -18.58
C LYS A 222 -3.70 1.07 -17.64
N LYS A 223 -2.69 0.21 -17.58
CA LYS A 223 -1.50 0.44 -16.76
C LYS A 223 -0.92 1.83 -16.96
N SER A 224 -0.48 2.44 -15.88
CA SER A 224 0.27 3.69 -15.87
C SER A 224 1.76 3.44 -15.62
N LYS A 225 2.54 4.52 -15.44
CA LYS A 225 3.98 4.40 -15.12
C LYS A 225 4.25 3.62 -13.82
N TYR A 226 3.34 3.66 -12.85
CA TYR A 226 3.60 3.15 -11.50
C TYR A 226 2.55 2.16 -10.98
N VAL A 227 1.43 1.97 -11.66
CA VAL A 227 0.36 1.10 -11.19
C VAL A 227 -0.32 0.36 -12.34
N SER A 228 -0.75 -0.87 -12.05
CA SER A 228 -1.50 -1.74 -12.95
C SER A 228 -2.59 -2.50 -12.17
N ASN A 229 -3.38 -3.29 -12.87
CA ASN A 229 -4.33 -4.23 -12.25
C ASN A 229 -3.76 -5.67 -12.13
N GLU A 230 -2.49 -5.84 -12.37
CA GLU A 230 -1.86 -7.17 -12.40
C GLU A 230 -1.77 -7.80 -11.00
N GLY A 231 -1.56 -6.98 -9.96
CA GLY A 231 -1.64 -7.45 -8.58
C GLY A 231 -3.02 -8.05 -8.24
N TYR A 232 -4.11 -7.43 -8.73
CA TYR A 232 -5.45 -8.00 -8.59
C TYR A 232 -5.60 -9.35 -9.31
N PHE A 233 -5.14 -9.45 -10.55
CA PHE A 233 -5.22 -10.70 -11.29
C PHE A 233 -4.41 -11.83 -10.63
N THR A 234 -3.24 -11.51 -10.10
CA THR A 234 -2.43 -12.48 -9.35
C THR A 234 -3.19 -12.99 -8.12
N LEU A 235 -3.71 -12.08 -7.28
CA LEU A 235 -4.47 -12.44 -6.07
C LEU A 235 -5.72 -13.23 -6.40
N LYS A 236 -6.46 -12.80 -7.43
CA LYS A 236 -7.67 -13.50 -7.89
C LYS A 236 -7.36 -14.90 -8.39
N HIS A 237 -6.30 -15.07 -9.18
CA HIS A 237 -5.89 -16.39 -9.67
C HIS A 237 -5.53 -17.34 -8.51
N LEU A 238 -4.81 -16.85 -7.52
CA LEU A 238 -4.47 -17.63 -6.31
C LEU A 238 -5.73 -18.04 -5.52
N GLU A 239 -6.72 -17.13 -5.41
CA GLU A 239 -7.99 -17.39 -4.75
C GLU A 239 -8.86 -18.38 -5.54
N ASP A 240 -8.99 -18.20 -6.85
CA ASP A 240 -9.77 -19.09 -7.73
C ASP A 240 -9.22 -20.55 -7.72
N ASN A 241 -7.90 -20.70 -7.49
CA ASN A 241 -7.26 -22.01 -7.33
C ASN A 241 -7.27 -22.52 -5.86
N GLY A 242 -7.93 -21.81 -4.95
CA GLY A 242 -8.13 -22.23 -3.59
C GLY A 242 -6.89 -22.21 -2.69
N LEU A 243 -5.87 -21.43 -3.06
CA LEU A 243 -4.64 -21.29 -2.25
C LEU A 243 -4.81 -20.27 -1.14
N ILE A 244 -5.49 -19.15 -1.44
CA ILE A 244 -5.71 -18.05 -0.49
C ILE A 244 -7.19 -17.65 -0.46
N LYS A 245 -7.52 -16.83 0.54
CA LYS A 245 -8.76 -16.07 0.63
C LYS A 245 -8.42 -14.59 0.72
N ASN A 246 -9.09 -13.77 -0.07
CA ASN A 246 -8.84 -12.34 -0.16
C ASN A 246 -10.00 -11.51 0.41
N TYR A 247 -9.64 -10.40 1.04
CA TYR A 247 -10.52 -9.31 1.41
C TYR A 247 -9.92 -8.02 0.87
N TYR A 248 -10.75 -7.04 0.55
CA TYR A 248 -10.28 -5.79 -0.06
C TYR A 248 -10.85 -4.60 0.69
N LEU A 249 -9.99 -3.63 1.02
CA LEU A 249 -10.37 -2.33 1.58
C LEU A 249 -10.09 -1.25 0.54
N ILE A 250 -10.99 -0.30 0.39
CA ILE A 250 -10.70 0.89 -0.39
C ILE A 250 -9.60 1.67 0.33
N LYS A 251 -8.43 1.79 -0.31
CA LYS A 251 -7.23 2.38 0.29
C LYS A 251 -7.43 3.83 0.67
N ARG A 252 -8.03 4.62 -0.22
CA ARG A 252 -8.24 6.05 -0.01
C ARG A 252 -9.66 6.46 -0.38
N ILE A 253 -10.32 7.04 0.59
CA ILE A 253 -11.58 7.72 0.45
C ILE A 253 -11.27 9.21 0.22
N ARG A 254 -11.95 9.88 -0.69
CA ARG A 254 -11.66 11.27 -1.13
C ARG A 254 -10.33 11.43 -1.86
N MET A 255 -10.03 10.55 -2.78
CA MET A 255 -8.92 10.80 -3.70
C MET A 255 -9.26 11.90 -4.70
N ARG A 256 -8.20 12.51 -5.24
CA ARG A 256 -8.29 13.46 -6.36
C ARG A 256 -8.97 12.83 -7.59
N ASN A 257 -8.75 11.54 -7.78
CA ASN A 257 -9.37 10.68 -8.80
C ASN A 257 -10.32 9.71 -8.10
N ALA A 258 -11.36 10.27 -7.48
CA ALA A 258 -12.27 9.57 -6.58
C ALA A 258 -12.93 8.30 -7.18
N ASN A 259 -12.99 8.23 -8.51
CA ASN A 259 -13.63 7.13 -9.20
C ASN A 259 -12.67 6.01 -9.63
N LEU A 260 -11.35 6.23 -9.57
CA LEU A 260 -10.37 5.17 -9.68
C LEU A 260 -10.07 4.63 -8.28
N LYS A 261 -10.75 3.57 -7.91
CA LYS A 261 -10.56 2.96 -6.59
C LYS A 261 -9.29 2.12 -6.59
N LYS A 262 -8.42 2.44 -5.65
CA LYS A 262 -7.31 1.60 -5.24
C LYS A 262 -7.70 0.89 -3.96
N TYR A 263 -7.32 -0.35 -3.87
CA TYR A 263 -7.60 -1.19 -2.71
C TYR A 263 -6.31 -1.63 -2.02
N VAL A 264 -6.45 -2.02 -0.78
CA VAL A 264 -5.50 -2.86 -0.07
C VAL A 264 -6.11 -4.24 0.03
N SER A 265 -5.39 -5.28 -0.38
CA SER A 265 -5.81 -6.64 -0.13
C SER A 265 -5.36 -7.11 1.25
N ILE A 266 -6.13 -8.03 1.80
CA ILE A 266 -5.82 -8.79 3.00
C ILE A 266 -5.98 -10.24 2.59
N SER A 267 -4.88 -10.99 2.56
CA SER A 267 -4.84 -12.35 2.04
C SER A 267 -4.33 -13.31 3.11
N THR A 268 -5.01 -14.43 3.28
CA THR A 268 -4.63 -15.52 4.17
C THR A 268 -4.62 -16.83 3.41
N PHE A 269 -3.89 -17.84 3.87
CA PHE A 269 -4.13 -19.18 3.34
C PHE A 269 -5.59 -19.59 3.56
N LYS A 270 -6.14 -20.35 2.61
CA LYS A 270 -7.57 -20.76 2.64
C LYS A 270 -7.94 -21.48 3.93
N ASP A 271 -7.03 -22.31 4.46
CA ASP A 271 -7.24 -23.12 5.64
C ASP A 271 -6.95 -22.37 6.96
N ASN A 272 -6.62 -21.08 6.90
CA ASN A 272 -6.46 -20.25 8.08
C ASN A 272 -7.82 -19.96 8.73
N SER A 273 -8.35 -20.93 9.49
CA SER A 273 -9.62 -20.82 10.20
C SER A 273 -9.62 -19.73 11.29
N LYS A 274 -8.44 -19.37 11.81
CA LYS A 274 -8.32 -18.40 12.92
C LYS A 274 -8.68 -16.98 12.51
N PHE A 275 -8.50 -16.61 11.25
CA PHE A 275 -8.78 -15.26 10.79
C PHE A 275 -10.28 -14.96 10.69
N ILE A 276 -11.15 -15.97 10.58
CA ILE A 276 -12.60 -15.82 10.40
C ILE A 276 -13.39 -16.24 11.64
N THR A 277 -12.84 -17.13 12.47
CA THR A 277 -13.57 -17.75 13.59
C THR A 277 -13.38 -17.08 14.95
N LYS A 278 -12.53 -16.07 15.05
CA LYS A 278 -12.47 -15.20 16.22
C LYS A 278 -13.47 -14.08 16.08
#